data_5ba698e8012b955f91c5967c326228ce
#
_entry.id   5ba698e8012b955f91c5967c326228ce
#
_cell.length_a   1.000
_cell.length_b   1.000
_cell.length_c   1.000
_cell.angle_alpha   90.00
_cell.angle_beta   90.00
_cell.angle_gamma   90.00
#
_symmetry.space_group_name_H-M   'P 1'
#
loop_
_entity.id
_entity.type
_entity.pdbx_description
1 polymer ?
#
loop_
_entity_poly.entity_id
_entity_poly.type
_entity_poly.pdbx_seq_one_letter_code
_entity_poly.pdbx_strand_id
1 'polypeptide(L)'
;GCDLAARDGRVRLMLECRLIMGSVCCNRLDLDGMEEHYRAAERMARALGRQEDLRAMAYNRAATQGECGRDQEAYGYFSALERPRVMELHKLAVCCEGLGRTQEALDALDRAETAPEEYPDRALCMEICGLVRRRLENPGYLRDPDYGAALMDVFQRCRRELPIGYAGFHLPWVLEWLTAGRQYKLAYELVREFPLVPGRSS
;
A
#
# COMPACT_ATOMS: atom_id res chain seq x y z
N GLY A 1 25.80 -30.85 13.85
CA GLY A 1 24.71 -29.94 14.34
C GLY A 1 25.06 -28.46 14.30
N CYS A 2 26.27 -28.05 14.78
CA CYS A 2 26.67 -26.63 14.84
C CYS A 2 26.85 -25.97 13.48
N ASP A 3 27.39 -26.68 12.49
CA ASP A 3 27.59 -26.14 11.14
C ASP A 3 26.29 -25.88 10.38
N LEU A 4 25.25 -26.71 10.59
CA LEU A 4 23.92 -26.47 10.05
C LEU A 4 23.25 -25.24 10.69
N ALA A 5 23.36 -25.10 12.01
CA ALA A 5 22.81 -23.93 12.72
C ALA A 5 23.51 -22.62 12.31
N ALA A 6 24.83 -22.65 12.07
CA ALA A 6 25.57 -21.49 11.55
C ALA A 6 25.17 -21.16 10.09
N ARG A 7 24.87 -22.16 9.28
CA ARG A 7 24.33 -21.99 7.93
C ARG A 7 22.92 -21.42 7.96
N ASP A 8 22.05 -21.93 8.82
CA ASP A 8 20.67 -21.43 9.00
C ASP A 8 20.64 -20.00 9.49
N GLY A 9 21.54 -19.62 10.41
CA GLY A 9 21.69 -18.24 10.87
C GLY A 9 22.07 -17.29 9.74
N ARG A 10 22.99 -17.69 8.86
CA ARG A 10 23.38 -16.88 7.68
C ARG A 10 22.25 -16.75 6.67
N VAL A 11 21.52 -17.84 6.40
CA VAL A 11 20.38 -17.81 5.47
C VAL A 11 19.25 -16.91 5.99
N ARG A 12 18.97 -16.97 7.30
CA ARG A 12 18.00 -16.05 7.93
C ARG A 12 18.40 -14.59 7.80
N LEU A 13 19.65 -14.25 8.11
CA LEU A 13 20.15 -12.90 7.95
C LEU A 13 20.09 -12.43 6.49
N MET A 14 20.45 -13.29 5.54
CA MET A 14 20.35 -12.99 4.12
C MET A 14 18.89 -12.76 3.69
N LEU A 15 17.95 -13.57 4.19
CA LEU A 15 16.52 -13.38 3.96
C LEU A 15 16.07 -12.00 4.46
N GLU A 16 16.39 -11.64 5.70
CA GLU A 16 16.03 -10.35 6.28
C GLU A 16 16.60 -9.18 5.48
N CYS A 17 17.89 -9.25 5.08
CA CYS A 17 18.49 -8.23 4.21
C CYS A 17 17.74 -8.09 2.88
N ARG A 18 17.38 -9.20 2.23
CA ARG A 18 16.64 -9.18 0.97
C ARG A 18 15.22 -8.64 1.12
N LEU A 19 14.53 -8.97 2.22
CA LEU A 19 13.21 -8.42 2.54
C LEU A 19 13.27 -6.90 2.72
N ILE A 20 14.26 -6.41 3.49
CA ILE A 20 14.46 -4.97 3.69
C ILE A 20 14.75 -4.27 2.36
N MET A 21 15.68 -4.79 1.56
CA MET A 21 16.02 -4.19 0.26
C MET A 21 14.83 -4.18 -0.70
N GLY A 22 14.05 -5.27 -0.75
CA GLY A 22 12.80 -5.33 -1.53
C GLY A 22 11.79 -4.29 -1.07
N SER A 23 11.61 -4.12 0.24
CA SER A 23 10.71 -3.09 0.80
C SER A 23 11.19 -1.67 0.49
N VAL A 24 12.49 -1.41 0.48
CA VAL A 24 13.05 -0.12 0.03
C VAL A 24 12.73 0.13 -1.44
N CYS A 25 12.84 -0.89 -2.30
CA CYS A 25 12.45 -0.79 -3.72
C CYS A 25 10.94 -0.53 -3.86
N CYS A 26 10.07 -1.19 -3.07
CA CYS A 26 8.64 -0.89 -3.04
C CYS A 26 8.38 0.59 -2.74
N ASN A 27 8.99 1.12 -1.68
CA ASN A 27 8.83 2.53 -1.29
C ASN A 27 9.34 3.52 -2.36
N ARG A 28 10.21 3.07 -3.26
CA ARG A 28 10.73 3.84 -4.39
C ARG A 28 9.98 3.58 -5.69
N LEU A 29 8.99 2.70 -5.68
CA LEU A 29 8.28 2.21 -6.87
C LEU A 29 9.21 1.60 -7.93
N ASP A 30 10.35 1.06 -7.49
CA ASP A 30 11.32 0.34 -8.31
C ASP A 30 10.89 -1.14 -8.41
N LEU A 31 10.08 -1.44 -9.42
CA LEU A 31 9.53 -2.78 -9.63
C LEU A 31 10.63 -3.81 -9.95
N ASP A 32 11.65 -3.43 -10.70
CA ASP A 32 12.71 -4.35 -11.12
C ASP A 32 13.62 -4.71 -9.93
N GLY A 33 14.03 -3.72 -9.15
CA GLY A 33 14.79 -3.93 -7.93
C GLY A 33 14.00 -4.74 -6.88
N MET A 34 12.71 -4.44 -6.72
CA MET A 34 11.82 -5.23 -5.86
C MET A 34 11.80 -6.70 -6.26
N GLU A 35 11.59 -6.99 -7.55
CA GLU A 35 11.54 -8.35 -8.07
C GLU A 35 12.87 -9.09 -7.90
N GLU A 36 14.00 -8.44 -8.14
CA GLU A 36 15.32 -9.04 -7.90
C GLU A 36 15.46 -9.54 -6.47
N HIS A 37 15.16 -8.64 -5.51
CA HIS A 37 15.31 -8.97 -4.09
C HIS A 37 14.28 -9.98 -3.60
N TYR A 38 13.01 -9.85 -3.98
CA TYR A 38 11.95 -10.75 -3.54
C TYR A 38 12.07 -12.16 -4.13
N ARG A 39 12.51 -12.33 -5.38
CA ARG A 39 12.79 -13.67 -5.93
C ARG A 39 13.89 -14.40 -5.14
N ALA A 40 14.92 -13.68 -4.71
CA ALA A 40 15.97 -14.27 -3.86
C ALA A 40 15.42 -14.61 -2.46
N ALA A 41 14.65 -13.69 -1.85
CA ALA A 41 14.02 -13.88 -0.55
C ALA A 41 13.03 -15.04 -0.54
N GLU A 42 12.19 -15.20 -1.58
CA GLU A 42 11.22 -16.30 -1.68
C GLU A 42 11.86 -17.70 -1.62
N ARG A 43 12.97 -17.89 -2.33
CA ARG A 43 13.69 -19.19 -2.27
C ARG A 43 14.11 -19.52 -0.85
N MET A 44 14.64 -18.52 -0.12
CA MET A 44 15.07 -18.69 1.27
C MET A 44 13.88 -18.85 2.22
N ALA A 45 12.82 -18.06 2.06
CA ALA A 45 11.61 -18.13 2.89
C ALA A 45 10.92 -19.49 2.75
N ARG A 46 10.82 -20.04 1.54
CA ARG A 46 10.29 -21.41 1.30
C ARG A 46 11.14 -22.47 1.97
N ALA A 47 12.47 -22.39 1.85
CA ALA A 47 13.37 -23.34 2.50
C ALA A 47 13.31 -23.29 4.02
N LEU A 48 12.99 -22.13 4.61
CA LEU A 48 12.86 -21.92 6.06
C LEU A 48 11.41 -22.06 6.57
N GLY A 49 10.43 -22.33 5.71
CA GLY A 49 9.02 -22.43 6.09
C GLY A 49 8.37 -21.11 6.52
N ARG A 50 8.93 -19.95 6.10
CA ARG A 50 8.51 -18.60 6.50
C ARG A 50 7.29 -18.13 5.70
N GLN A 51 6.12 -18.67 6.00
CA GLN A 51 4.87 -18.39 5.24
C GLN A 51 4.42 -16.93 5.34
N GLU A 52 4.57 -16.28 6.49
CA GLU A 52 4.21 -14.86 6.65
C GLU A 52 5.09 -13.95 5.79
N ASP A 53 6.39 -14.25 5.65
CA ASP A 53 7.26 -13.49 4.75
C ASP A 53 6.86 -13.66 3.28
N LEU A 54 6.46 -14.88 2.89
CA LEU A 54 5.93 -15.13 1.53
C LEU A 54 4.67 -14.32 1.27
N ARG A 55 3.75 -14.29 2.23
CA ARG A 55 2.52 -13.48 2.14
C ARG A 55 2.85 -11.98 2.08
N ALA A 56 3.75 -11.49 2.92
CA ALA A 56 4.16 -10.09 2.94
C ALA A 56 4.81 -9.66 1.60
N MET A 57 5.67 -10.49 1.02
CA MET A 57 6.25 -10.21 -0.30
C MET A 57 5.19 -10.17 -1.40
N ALA A 58 4.23 -11.10 -1.40
CA ALA A 58 3.15 -11.13 -2.38
C ALA A 58 2.25 -9.89 -2.26
N TYR A 59 1.89 -9.50 -1.02
CA TYR A 59 1.17 -8.26 -0.75
C TYR A 59 1.93 -7.03 -1.27
N ASN A 60 3.21 -6.90 -0.91
CA ASN A 60 4.01 -5.74 -1.31
C ASN A 60 4.16 -5.64 -2.84
N ARG A 61 4.33 -6.77 -3.55
CA ARG A 61 4.34 -6.78 -5.02
C ARG A 61 3.06 -6.21 -5.60
N ALA A 62 1.92 -6.76 -5.18
CA ALA A 62 0.62 -6.34 -5.70
C ALA A 62 0.34 -4.88 -5.34
N ALA A 63 0.63 -4.45 -4.10
CA ALA A 63 0.47 -3.07 -3.67
C ALA A 63 1.32 -2.12 -4.51
N THR A 64 2.61 -2.44 -4.71
CA THR A 64 3.52 -1.61 -5.52
C THR A 64 3.10 -1.57 -6.99
N GLN A 65 2.60 -2.68 -7.55
CA GLN A 65 2.03 -2.70 -8.90
C GLN A 65 0.86 -1.73 -9.04
N GLY A 66 -0.11 -1.76 -8.10
CA GLY A 66 -1.22 -0.80 -8.07
C GLY A 66 -0.74 0.64 -7.93
N GLU A 67 0.26 0.89 -7.06
CA GLU A 67 0.86 2.22 -6.91
C GLU A 67 1.58 2.72 -8.17
N CYS A 68 2.04 1.81 -9.03
CA CYS A 68 2.58 2.12 -10.36
C CYS A 68 1.50 2.19 -11.46
N GLY A 69 0.20 2.17 -11.11
CA GLY A 69 -0.91 2.21 -12.07
C GLY A 69 -1.18 0.90 -12.80
N ARG A 70 -0.61 -0.22 -12.32
CA ARG A 70 -0.89 -1.58 -12.84
C ARG A 70 -2.06 -2.19 -12.08
N ASP A 71 -3.21 -1.51 -12.12
CA ASP A 71 -4.37 -1.88 -11.30
C ASP A 71 -4.92 -3.27 -11.64
N GLN A 72 -4.81 -3.72 -12.92
CA GLN A 72 -5.29 -5.03 -13.33
C GLN A 72 -4.46 -6.17 -12.72
N GLU A 73 -3.13 -6.03 -12.65
CA GLU A 73 -2.25 -7.02 -12.03
C GLU A 73 -2.48 -7.07 -10.52
N ALA A 74 -2.57 -5.91 -9.87
CA ALA A 74 -2.85 -5.80 -8.45
C ALA A 74 -4.23 -6.38 -8.10
N TYR A 75 -5.27 -6.06 -8.88
CA TYR A 75 -6.60 -6.64 -8.75
C TYR A 75 -6.57 -8.17 -8.84
N GLY A 76 -5.81 -8.74 -9.79
CA GLY A 76 -5.68 -10.20 -9.94
C GLY A 76 -5.21 -10.89 -8.66
N TYR A 77 -4.29 -10.27 -7.92
CA TYR A 77 -3.83 -10.80 -6.64
C TYR A 77 -4.88 -10.62 -5.52
N PHE A 78 -5.34 -9.38 -5.30
CA PHE A 78 -6.19 -9.08 -4.15
C PHE A 78 -7.58 -9.74 -4.25
N SER A 79 -8.13 -9.85 -5.46
CA SER A 79 -9.44 -10.49 -5.68
C SER A 79 -9.41 -12.03 -5.51
N ALA A 80 -8.24 -12.65 -5.68
CA ALA A 80 -8.08 -14.11 -5.54
C ALA A 80 -7.90 -14.57 -4.08
N LEU A 81 -7.78 -13.65 -3.11
CA LEU A 81 -7.56 -14.01 -1.71
C LEU A 81 -8.86 -14.57 -1.08
N GLU A 82 -8.80 -15.81 -0.57
CA GLU A 82 -9.94 -16.43 0.12
C GLU A 82 -10.28 -15.74 1.44
N ARG A 83 -9.26 -15.31 2.17
CA ARG A 83 -9.39 -14.64 3.48
C ARG A 83 -8.56 -13.36 3.50
N PRO A 84 -9.00 -12.31 2.79
CA PRO A 84 -8.29 -11.05 2.74
C PRO A 84 -8.37 -10.34 4.10
N ARG A 85 -7.26 -9.71 4.49
CA ARG A 85 -7.18 -8.79 5.64
C ARG A 85 -7.75 -7.43 5.26
N VAL A 86 -8.06 -6.59 6.25
CA VAL A 86 -8.59 -5.22 6.01
C VAL A 86 -7.71 -4.43 5.03
N MET A 87 -6.38 -4.49 5.18
CA MET A 87 -5.47 -3.78 4.26
C MET A 87 -5.47 -4.35 2.84
N GLU A 88 -5.71 -5.65 2.69
CA GLU A 88 -5.85 -6.28 1.36
C GLU A 88 -7.19 -5.88 0.71
N LEU A 89 -8.26 -5.78 1.49
CA LEU A 89 -9.56 -5.28 1.03
C LEU A 89 -9.51 -3.80 0.65
N HIS A 90 -8.80 -2.98 1.44
CA HIS A 90 -8.53 -1.59 1.08
C HIS A 90 -7.80 -1.48 -0.28
N LYS A 91 -6.72 -2.26 -0.47
CA LYS A 91 -5.97 -2.26 -1.75
C LYS A 91 -6.84 -2.77 -2.91
N LEU A 92 -7.70 -3.78 -2.67
CA LEU A 92 -8.69 -4.23 -3.67
C LEU A 92 -9.63 -3.10 -4.07
N ALA A 93 -10.18 -2.36 -3.09
CA ALA A 93 -11.08 -1.25 -3.38
C ALA A 93 -10.41 -0.16 -4.23
N VAL A 94 -9.15 0.18 -3.93
CA VAL A 94 -8.37 1.16 -4.71
C VAL A 94 -8.11 0.68 -6.14
N CYS A 95 -7.75 -0.60 -6.32
CA CYS A 95 -7.59 -1.18 -7.67
C CYS A 95 -8.91 -1.15 -8.45
N CYS A 96 -10.02 -1.49 -7.79
CA CYS A 96 -11.35 -1.42 -8.40
C CYS A 96 -11.73 0.02 -8.78
N GLU A 97 -11.39 1.02 -7.94
CA GLU A 97 -11.56 2.44 -8.28
C GLU A 97 -10.80 2.79 -9.57
N GLY A 98 -9.51 2.43 -9.65
CA GLY A 98 -8.67 2.67 -10.83
C GLY A 98 -9.18 1.98 -12.10
N LEU A 99 -9.86 0.82 -11.96
CA LEU A 99 -10.47 0.08 -13.06
C LEU A 99 -11.91 0.52 -13.38
N GLY A 100 -12.48 1.50 -12.69
CA GLY A 100 -13.85 1.95 -12.86
C GLY A 100 -14.91 0.95 -12.35
N ARG A 101 -14.52 -0.01 -11.51
CA ARG A 101 -15.40 -1.06 -10.94
C ARG A 101 -15.99 -0.62 -9.60
N THR A 102 -16.77 0.45 -9.62
CA THR A 102 -17.25 1.14 -8.41
C THR A 102 -17.98 0.20 -7.44
N GLN A 103 -18.86 -0.68 -7.93
CA GLN A 103 -19.62 -1.58 -7.05
C GLN A 103 -18.69 -2.59 -6.36
N GLU A 104 -17.75 -3.19 -7.08
CA GLU A 104 -16.78 -4.12 -6.49
C GLU A 104 -15.89 -3.42 -5.45
N ALA A 105 -15.56 -2.14 -5.66
CA ALA A 105 -14.83 -1.34 -4.68
C ALA A 105 -15.63 -1.15 -3.38
N LEU A 106 -16.91 -0.80 -3.49
CA LEU A 106 -17.81 -0.64 -2.33
C LEU A 106 -18.01 -1.96 -1.59
N ASP A 107 -18.21 -3.06 -2.31
CA ASP A 107 -18.35 -4.41 -1.71
C ASP A 107 -17.07 -4.81 -0.94
N ALA A 108 -15.88 -4.45 -1.44
CA ALA A 108 -14.63 -4.69 -0.73
C ALA A 108 -14.52 -3.85 0.56
N LEU A 109 -14.99 -2.59 0.55
CA LEU A 109 -15.02 -1.73 1.72
C LEU A 109 -16.03 -2.22 2.77
N ASP A 110 -17.20 -2.70 2.37
CA ASP A 110 -18.20 -3.29 3.28
C ASP A 110 -17.63 -4.55 3.98
N ARG A 111 -16.90 -5.37 3.23
CA ARG A 111 -16.19 -6.53 3.81
C ARG A 111 -15.10 -6.10 4.80
N ALA A 112 -14.39 -5.01 4.54
CA ALA A 112 -13.38 -4.47 5.45
C ALA A 112 -13.99 -4.01 6.77
N GLU A 113 -15.17 -3.37 6.75
CA GLU A 113 -15.89 -2.92 7.95
C GLU A 113 -16.29 -4.08 8.85
N THR A 114 -16.70 -5.21 8.26
CA THR A 114 -17.17 -6.40 8.97
C THR A 114 -16.07 -7.41 9.30
N ALA A 115 -14.83 -7.20 8.85
CA ALA A 115 -13.72 -8.09 9.13
C ALA A 115 -13.39 -8.15 10.64
N PRO A 116 -13.27 -9.36 11.21
CA PRO A 116 -13.12 -9.55 12.67
C PRO A 116 -11.70 -9.26 13.19
N GLU A 117 -10.82 -8.78 12.37
CA GLU A 117 -9.41 -8.57 12.70
C GLU A 117 -9.22 -7.44 13.70
N GLU A 118 -8.47 -7.75 14.76
CA GLU A 118 -8.00 -6.78 15.74
C GLU A 118 -6.48 -6.60 15.60
N TYR A 119 -6.04 -5.38 15.33
CA TYR A 119 -4.63 -5.00 15.29
C TYR A 119 -4.48 -3.49 15.58
N PRO A 120 -3.30 -3.03 16.05
CA PRO A 120 -3.13 -1.64 16.56
C PRO A 120 -3.56 -0.56 15.57
N ASP A 121 -3.28 -0.74 14.28
CA ASP A 121 -3.53 0.27 13.26
C ASP A 121 -4.90 0.15 12.59
N ARG A 122 -5.79 -0.74 13.07
CA ARG A 122 -7.10 -0.99 12.46
C ARG A 122 -7.94 0.29 12.33
N ALA A 123 -7.97 1.11 13.36
CA ALA A 123 -8.74 2.36 13.34
C ALA A 123 -8.28 3.29 12.20
N LEU A 124 -6.98 3.50 12.05
CA LEU A 124 -6.42 4.31 10.96
C LEU A 124 -6.69 3.68 9.58
N CYS A 125 -6.58 2.35 9.47
CA CYS A 125 -6.92 1.66 8.22
C CYS A 125 -8.40 1.83 7.84
N MET A 126 -9.31 1.83 8.81
CA MET A 126 -10.73 2.07 8.56
C MET A 126 -11.01 3.52 8.13
N GLU A 127 -10.29 4.49 8.68
CA GLU A 127 -10.38 5.88 8.19
C GLU A 127 -9.88 6.01 6.76
N ILE A 128 -8.80 5.31 6.39
CA ILE A 128 -8.33 5.23 5.00
C ILE A 128 -9.41 4.62 4.08
N CYS A 129 -10.06 3.53 4.50
CA CYS A 129 -11.20 2.96 3.77
C CYS A 129 -12.34 3.97 3.61
N GLY A 130 -12.62 4.75 4.65
CA GLY A 130 -13.63 5.82 4.60
C GLY A 130 -13.31 6.91 3.58
N LEU A 131 -12.04 7.25 3.38
CA LEU A 131 -11.63 8.19 2.32
C LEU A 131 -11.91 7.63 0.92
N VAL A 132 -11.60 6.35 0.69
CA VAL A 132 -11.92 5.68 -0.60
C VAL A 132 -13.42 5.67 -0.83
N ARG A 133 -14.24 5.32 0.17
CA ARG A 133 -15.70 5.34 0.08
C ARG A 133 -16.23 6.73 -0.31
N ARG A 134 -15.76 7.80 0.35
CA ARG A 134 -16.16 9.17 0.02
C ARG A 134 -15.81 9.55 -1.42
N ARG A 135 -14.66 9.12 -1.94
CA ARG A 135 -14.28 9.35 -3.35
C ARG A 135 -15.25 8.67 -4.31
N LEU A 136 -15.66 7.44 -4.01
CA LEU A 136 -16.56 6.65 -4.85
C LEU A 136 -18.01 7.17 -4.82
N GLU A 137 -18.50 7.60 -3.66
CA GLU A 137 -19.88 8.00 -3.43
C GLU A 137 -20.14 9.49 -3.75
N ASN A 138 -19.10 10.35 -3.65
CA ASN A 138 -19.22 11.79 -3.87
C ASN A 138 -18.36 12.25 -5.05
N PRO A 139 -18.91 12.40 -6.26
CA PRO A 139 -18.16 12.93 -7.42
C PRO A 139 -17.56 14.33 -7.18
N GLY A 140 -18.06 15.06 -6.18
CA GLY A 140 -17.60 16.39 -5.80
C GLY A 140 -16.55 16.41 -4.67
N TYR A 141 -16.01 15.27 -4.26
CA TYR A 141 -15.13 15.12 -3.08
C TYR A 141 -13.96 16.12 -3.05
N LEU A 142 -13.42 16.51 -4.19
CA LEU A 142 -12.32 17.49 -4.27
C LEU A 142 -12.72 18.90 -3.80
N ARG A 143 -14.02 19.20 -3.74
CA ARG A 143 -14.55 20.48 -3.25
C ARG A 143 -15.16 20.36 -1.86
N ASP A 144 -15.17 19.18 -1.28
CA ASP A 144 -15.66 18.88 0.04
C ASP A 144 -14.57 19.23 1.09
N PRO A 145 -14.78 20.27 1.93
CA PRO A 145 -13.78 20.66 2.92
C PRO A 145 -13.59 19.58 4.00
N ASP A 146 -14.64 18.81 4.32
CA ASP A 146 -14.59 17.76 5.33
C ASP A 146 -13.78 16.55 4.82
N TYR A 147 -13.87 16.25 3.51
CA TYR A 147 -13.00 15.26 2.87
C TYR A 147 -11.53 15.70 2.95
N GLY A 148 -11.26 16.95 2.59
CA GLY A 148 -9.90 17.49 2.60
C GLY A 148 -9.28 17.50 4.00
N ALA A 149 -10.05 17.88 5.02
CA ALA A 149 -9.61 17.86 6.42
C ALA A 149 -9.29 16.43 6.87
N ALA A 150 -10.18 15.47 6.59
CA ALA A 150 -9.96 14.05 6.92
C ALA A 150 -8.76 13.47 6.18
N LEU A 151 -8.59 13.78 4.89
CA LEU A 151 -7.45 13.35 4.09
C LEU A 151 -6.11 13.86 4.66
N MET A 152 -6.06 15.13 5.04
CA MET A 152 -4.86 15.72 5.63
C MET A 152 -4.54 15.12 7.00
N ASP A 153 -5.53 14.87 7.84
CA ASP A 153 -5.33 14.22 9.14
C ASP A 153 -4.79 12.79 8.97
N VAL A 154 -5.44 11.99 8.14
CA VAL A 154 -4.99 10.62 7.82
C VAL A 154 -3.57 10.63 7.25
N PHE A 155 -3.25 11.53 6.33
CA PHE A 155 -1.90 11.64 5.75
C PHE A 155 -0.86 11.95 6.82
N GLN A 156 -1.13 12.90 7.73
CA GLN A 156 -0.20 13.24 8.81
C GLN A 156 -0.04 12.09 9.82
N ARG A 157 -1.10 11.36 10.11
CA ARG A 157 -1.05 10.17 10.98
C ARG A 157 -0.28 9.03 10.32
N CYS A 158 -0.49 8.76 9.04
CA CYS A 158 0.30 7.78 8.30
C CYS A 158 1.81 8.08 8.35
N ARG A 159 2.19 9.37 8.29
CA ARG A 159 3.60 9.78 8.42
C ARG A 159 4.20 9.47 9.79
N ARG A 160 3.42 9.52 10.86
CA ARG A 160 3.88 9.36 12.24
C ARG A 160 3.79 7.92 12.74
N GLU A 161 2.77 7.20 12.32
CA GLU A 161 2.32 5.96 12.97
C GLU A 161 2.57 4.73 12.10
N LEU A 162 2.69 4.89 10.78
CA LEU A 162 2.83 3.80 9.84
C LEU A 162 4.17 3.84 9.08
N PRO A 163 4.59 2.73 8.45
CA PRO A 163 5.72 2.74 7.54
C PRO A 163 5.59 3.80 6.45
N ILE A 164 6.71 4.40 6.05
CA ILE A 164 6.75 5.57 5.13
C ILE A 164 6.00 5.34 3.81
N GLY A 165 5.89 4.11 3.34
CA GLY A 165 5.13 3.75 2.13
C GLY A 165 3.66 4.16 2.19
N TYR A 166 3.03 4.18 3.37
CA TYR A 166 1.64 4.62 3.51
C TYR A 166 1.47 6.12 3.25
N ALA A 167 2.42 6.95 3.70
CA ALA A 167 2.40 8.38 3.39
C ALA A 167 2.63 8.60 1.89
N GLY A 168 3.58 7.87 1.28
CA GLY A 168 3.83 7.91 -0.17
C GLY A 168 2.59 7.53 -0.99
N PHE A 169 1.86 6.51 -0.54
CA PHE A 169 0.62 6.08 -1.18
C PHE A 169 -0.46 7.17 -1.20
N HIS A 170 -0.64 7.92 -0.10
CA HIS A 170 -1.67 8.95 0.00
C HIS A 170 -1.25 10.31 -0.58
N LEU A 171 0.03 10.51 -0.83
CA LEU A 171 0.53 11.77 -1.37
C LEU A 171 -0.15 12.21 -2.68
N PRO A 172 -0.39 11.34 -3.69
CA PRO A 172 -1.11 11.73 -4.89
C PRO A 172 -2.51 12.29 -4.61
N TRP A 173 -3.25 11.71 -3.67
CA TRP A 173 -4.59 12.19 -3.29
C TRP A 173 -4.54 13.57 -2.62
N VAL A 174 -3.54 13.79 -1.75
CA VAL A 174 -3.30 15.10 -1.12
C VAL A 174 -2.95 16.15 -2.18
N LEU A 175 -2.08 15.80 -3.13
CA LEU A 175 -1.70 16.72 -4.20
C LEU A 175 -2.87 17.05 -5.13
N GLU A 176 -3.71 16.07 -5.46
CA GLU A 176 -4.94 16.24 -6.24
C GLU A 176 -5.87 17.25 -5.56
N TRP A 177 -6.17 17.03 -4.28
CA TRP A 177 -7.02 17.92 -3.50
C TRP A 177 -6.45 19.34 -3.35
N LEU A 178 -5.16 19.47 -3.01
CA LEU A 178 -4.48 20.77 -2.91
C LEU A 178 -4.50 21.53 -4.23
N THR A 179 -4.29 20.82 -5.34
CA THR A 179 -4.28 21.42 -6.69
C THR A 179 -5.69 21.88 -7.08
N ALA A 180 -6.71 21.09 -6.81
CA ALA A 180 -8.10 21.47 -7.02
C ALA A 180 -8.48 22.72 -6.20
N GLY A 181 -7.95 22.82 -4.97
CA GLY A 181 -8.09 23.98 -4.08
C GLY A 181 -7.14 25.15 -4.38
N ARG A 182 -6.33 25.08 -5.45
CA ARG A 182 -5.31 26.07 -5.84
C ARG A 182 -4.25 26.34 -4.76
N GLN A 183 -3.98 25.38 -3.88
CA GLN A 183 -2.99 25.47 -2.79
C GLN A 183 -1.60 25.03 -3.29
N TYR A 184 -1.14 25.60 -4.39
CA TYR A 184 0.09 25.19 -5.11
C TYR A 184 1.36 25.28 -4.27
N LYS A 185 1.45 26.27 -3.36
CA LYS A 185 2.62 26.43 -2.49
C LYS A 185 2.77 25.20 -1.57
N LEU A 186 1.69 24.80 -0.91
CA LEU A 186 1.70 23.64 -0.01
C LEU A 186 1.95 22.34 -0.79
N ALA A 187 1.34 22.18 -1.97
CA ALA A 187 1.60 21.05 -2.85
C ALA A 187 3.09 20.96 -3.23
N TYR A 188 3.71 22.10 -3.58
CA TYR A 188 5.14 22.14 -3.91
C TYR A 188 6.03 21.78 -2.71
N GLU A 189 5.73 22.27 -1.52
CA GLU A 189 6.46 21.95 -0.29
C GLU A 189 6.40 20.44 0.03
N LEU A 190 5.24 19.82 -0.13
CA LEU A 190 5.07 18.38 0.05
C LEU A 190 5.86 17.55 -0.99
N VAL A 191 5.85 17.93 -2.25
CA VAL A 191 6.64 17.24 -3.30
C VAL A 191 8.15 17.34 -3.04
N ARG A 192 8.61 18.44 -2.48
CA ARG A 192 10.03 18.59 -2.08
C ARG A 192 10.40 17.67 -0.92
N GLU A 193 9.50 17.47 0.01
CA GLU A 193 9.70 16.57 1.16
C GLU A 193 9.60 15.09 0.75
N PHE A 194 8.68 14.78 -0.17
CA PHE A 194 8.45 13.44 -0.71
C PHE A 194 8.64 13.47 -2.23
N PRO A 195 9.87 13.32 -2.74
CA PRO A 195 10.10 13.35 -4.17
C PRO A 195 9.28 12.26 -4.86
N LEU A 196 8.42 12.69 -5.78
CA LEU A 196 7.62 11.77 -6.60
C LEU A 196 8.55 10.91 -7.43
N VAL A 197 8.36 9.60 -7.38
CA VAL A 197 9.06 8.69 -8.29
C VAL A 197 8.47 8.89 -9.69
N PRO A 198 9.30 9.10 -10.73
CA PRO A 198 8.81 9.23 -12.10
C PRO A 198 8.04 7.97 -12.52
N GLY A 199 6.79 8.11 -12.92
CA GLY A 199 5.99 6.97 -13.40
C GLY A 199 4.48 7.08 -13.23
N ARG A 200 3.97 7.93 -12.34
CA ARG A 200 2.54 8.27 -12.30
C ARG A 200 2.29 9.51 -13.14
N SER A 201 2.01 9.31 -14.43
CA SER A 201 1.26 10.29 -15.22
C SER A 201 -0.21 10.13 -14.87
N SER A 202 -0.77 11.17 -14.27
CA SER A 202 -2.22 11.35 -14.10
C SER A 202 -2.93 11.37 -15.44
#